data_b489186b833a443d76333c3c4d2b389c
#
_entry.id   b489186b833a443d76333c3c4d2b389c
#
_cell.length_a   1.000
_cell.length_b   1.000
_cell.length_c   1.000
_cell.angle_alpha   90.00
_cell.angle_beta   90.00
_cell.angle_gamma   90.00
#
_symmetry.space_group_name_H-M   'P 1'
#
loop_
_entity.id
_entity.type
_entity.pdbx_description
1 polymer ?
#
loop_
_entity_poly.entity_id
_entity_poly.type
_entity_poly.pdbx_seq_one_letter_code
_entity_poly.pdbx_strand_id
1 'polypeptide(L)'
;TSCMFYSQYRFMSRTDKGLVTDHIWQIDLGFDATYNTDCTPFIEALKQNSAIDDVTALTQPLLVLRGEWYCSFITQFPIEGRNNVDEATEDNCIVVQKNFLSFFGMKMKEGEWIQDQGTRDIVINETGARELNIPSLTGRLILSDDKDSENHAVPTRISGILRDFYYCPMQYPLSKVFFMYQNNADAARGYNGFRYFYIKVHPDNEKQALQYARRIYSQYSKKEISEDMQIIQLS
;
A
#
# COMPACT_ATOMS: atom_id res chain seq x y z
N THR A 1 -31.70 -19.69 10.23
CA THR A 1 -30.27 -19.72 9.87
C THR A 1 -30.05 -19.04 8.51
N SER A 2 -30.88 -19.28 7.49
CA SER A 2 -30.73 -18.72 6.13
C SER A 2 -30.85 -17.17 6.09
N CYS A 3 -31.77 -16.58 6.83
CA CYS A 3 -31.97 -15.13 6.91
C CYS A 3 -30.77 -14.38 7.50
N MET A 4 -30.08 -15.01 8.45
CA MET A 4 -28.89 -14.42 9.09
C MET A 4 -27.70 -14.30 8.11
N PHE A 5 -27.45 -15.35 7.33
CA PHE A 5 -26.42 -15.35 6.28
C PHE A 5 -26.73 -14.35 5.17
N TYR A 6 -27.99 -14.26 4.75
CA TYR A 6 -28.42 -13.30 3.74
C TYR A 6 -28.29 -11.84 4.23
N SER A 7 -28.63 -11.58 5.49
CA SER A 7 -28.47 -10.28 6.13
C SER A 7 -26.98 -9.87 6.24
N GLN A 8 -26.12 -10.81 6.65
CA GLN A 8 -24.68 -10.58 6.71
C GLN A 8 -24.09 -10.34 5.31
N TYR A 9 -24.46 -11.13 4.32
CA TYR A 9 -24.03 -10.95 2.94
C TYR A 9 -24.46 -9.58 2.38
N ARG A 10 -25.72 -9.16 2.60
CA ARG A 10 -26.18 -7.82 2.19
C ARG A 10 -25.47 -6.69 2.91
N PHE A 11 -25.14 -6.87 4.18
CA PHE A 11 -24.35 -5.89 4.93
C PHE A 11 -22.95 -5.77 4.34
N MET A 12 -22.25 -6.88 4.15
CA MET A 12 -20.89 -6.91 3.57
C MET A 12 -20.83 -6.35 2.15
N SER A 13 -21.84 -6.63 1.33
CA SER A 13 -21.89 -6.16 -0.08
C SER A 13 -22.28 -4.69 -0.22
N ARG A 14 -22.89 -4.08 0.83
CA ARG A 14 -23.34 -2.67 0.81
C ARG A 14 -22.47 -1.73 1.63
N THR A 15 -21.58 -2.28 2.45
CA THR A 15 -20.69 -1.45 3.25
C THR A 15 -19.63 -0.83 2.36
N ASP A 16 -19.49 0.48 2.47
CA ASP A 16 -18.38 1.19 1.85
C ASP A 16 -17.07 0.65 2.43
N LYS A 17 -16.29 -0.02 1.58
CA LYS A 17 -15.01 -0.60 1.98
C LYS A 17 -13.92 0.46 2.17
N GLY A 18 -14.20 1.72 1.87
CA GLY A 18 -13.25 2.82 1.94
C GLY A 18 -12.22 2.84 0.80
N LEU A 19 -12.36 1.92 -0.16
CA LEU A 19 -11.50 1.85 -1.35
C LEU A 19 -12.28 1.30 -2.54
N VAL A 20 -11.83 1.69 -3.74
CA VAL A 20 -12.32 1.17 -5.02
C VAL A 20 -11.53 -0.09 -5.39
N THR A 21 -12.22 -1.16 -5.75
CA THR A 21 -11.62 -2.42 -6.20
C THR A 21 -12.07 -2.85 -7.59
N ASP A 22 -13.11 -2.21 -8.13
CA ASP A 22 -13.69 -2.55 -9.42
C ASP A 22 -12.68 -2.33 -10.55
N HIS A 23 -12.55 -3.32 -11.43
CA HIS A 23 -11.61 -3.32 -12.56
C HIS A 23 -10.14 -3.10 -12.16
N ILE A 24 -9.78 -3.44 -10.92
CA ILE A 24 -8.41 -3.42 -10.45
C ILE A 24 -7.87 -4.84 -10.34
N TRP A 25 -6.67 -5.04 -10.88
CA TRP A 25 -5.97 -6.32 -10.87
C TRP A 25 -4.62 -6.18 -10.20
N GLN A 26 -4.29 -7.14 -9.33
CA GLN A 26 -3.00 -7.23 -8.69
C GLN A 26 -2.07 -8.16 -9.47
N ILE A 27 -0.83 -7.75 -9.62
CA ILE A 27 0.27 -8.51 -10.23
C ILE A 27 1.34 -8.68 -9.15
N ASP A 28 1.64 -9.91 -8.73
CA ASP A 28 2.81 -10.21 -7.88
C ASP A 28 4.00 -10.54 -8.79
N LEU A 29 4.95 -9.64 -8.91
CA LEU A 29 6.15 -9.84 -9.73
C LEU A 29 7.15 -10.80 -9.08
N GLY A 30 6.97 -11.09 -7.79
CA GLY A 30 7.85 -11.95 -7.02
C GLY A 30 9.08 -11.24 -6.48
N PHE A 31 9.62 -11.79 -5.40
CA PHE A 31 10.77 -11.20 -4.70
C PHE A 31 12.02 -11.17 -5.58
N ASP A 32 12.33 -12.29 -6.26
CA ASP A 32 13.56 -12.42 -7.07
C ASP A 32 13.65 -11.42 -8.21
N ALA A 33 12.50 -10.98 -8.75
CA ALA A 33 12.45 -10.01 -9.83
C ALA A 33 12.56 -8.56 -9.33
N THR A 34 12.14 -8.32 -8.09
CA THR A 34 12.03 -6.96 -7.52
C THR A 34 13.17 -6.60 -6.57
N TYR A 35 13.89 -7.60 -6.06
CA TYR A 35 15.02 -7.37 -5.15
C TYR A 35 16.13 -6.55 -5.81
N ASN A 36 16.49 -5.42 -5.22
CA ASN A 36 17.45 -4.46 -5.75
C ASN A 36 17.20 -4.06 -7.21
N THR A 37 15.93 -3.99 -7.61
CA THR A 37 15.54 -3.71 -9.00
C THR A 37 14.67 -2.45 -9.05
N ASP A 38 15.04 -1.52 -9.91
CA ASP A 38 14.17 -0.39 -10.26
C ASP A 38 13.02 -0.90 -11.13
N CYS A 39 11.80 -0.83 -10.60
CA CYS A 39 10.60 -1.28 -11.28
C CYS A 39 9.96 -0.22 -12.19
N THR A 40 10.59 0.96 -12.34
CA THR A 40 10.10 2.01 -13.26
C THR A 40 9.87 1.49 -14.68
N PRO A 41 10.80 0.72 -15.30
CA PRO A 41 10.58 0.22 -16.66
C PRO A 41 9.36 -0.71 -16.77
N PHE A 42 9.10 -1.50 -15.74
CA PHE A 42 7.92 -2.37 -15.70
C PHE A 42 6.61 -1.56 -15.64
N ILE A 43 6.57 -0.55 -14.75
CA ILE A 43 5.40 0.34 -14.60
C ILE A 43 5.14 1.10 -15.91
N GLU A 44 6.19 1.68 -16.50
CA GLU A 44 6.08 2.43 -17.75
C GLU A 44 5.66 1.53 -18.92
N ALA A 45 6.15 0.30 -18.98
CA ALA A 45 5.71 -0.66 -19.99
C ALA A 45 4.21 -0.99 -19.84
N LEU A 46 3.70 -1.17 -18.61
CA LEU A 46 2.27 -1.39 -18.38
C LEU A 46 1.42 -0.20 -18.84
N LYS A 47 1.86 1.04 -18.55
CA LYS A 47 1.16 2.28 -18.91
C LYS A 47 1.11 2.56 -20.42
N GLN A 48 1.92 1.90 -21.22
CA GLN A 48 1.90 2.08 -22.68
C GLN A 48 0.63 1.54 -23.36
N ASN A 49 -0.16 0.72 -22.69
CA ASN A 49 -1.40 0.18 -23.24
C ASN A 49 -2.60 1.05 -22.83
N SER A 50 -3.32 1.58 -23.79
CA SER A 50 -4.50 2.43 -23.58
C SER A 50 -5.66 1.74 -22.85
N ALA A 51 -5.65 0.40 -22.73
CA ALA A 51 -6.63 -0.34 -21.96
C ALA A 51 -6.29 -0.37 -20.44
N ILE A 52 -5.13 0.17 -20.03
CA ILE A 52 -4.71 0.32 -18.64
C ILE A 52 -4.78 1.81 -18.30
N ASP A 53 -5.72 2.17 -17.44
CA ASP A 53 -5.97 3.57 -17.08
C ASP A 53 -4.92 4.13 -16.12
N ASP A 54 -4.46 3.30 -15.16
CA ASP A 54 -3.42 3.70 -14.19
C ASP A 54 -2.70 2.47 -13.61
N VAL A 55 -1.52 2.70 -13.04
CA VAL A 55 -0.70 1.69 -12.38
C VAL A 55 -0.16 2.26 -11.09
N THR A 56 -0.22 1.48 -10.00
CA THR A 56 0.44 1.78 -8.73
C THR A 56 1.17 0.56 -8.19
N ALA A 57 2.05 0.74 -7.22
CA ALA A 57 2.82 -0.36 -6.64
C ALA A 57 2.96 -0.21 -5.12
N LEU A 58 3.03 -1.35 -4.46
CA LEU A 58 3.19 -1.50 -3.01
C LEU A 58 4.25 -2.55 -2.69
N THR A 59 4.85 -2.42 -1.52
CA THR A 59 5.77 -3.45 -1.01
C THR A 59 5.05 -4.68 -0.46
N GLN A 60 3.79 -4.52 -0.04
CA GLN A 60 2.94 -5.58 0.51
C GLN A 60 1.61 -5.67 -0.26
N PRO A 61 0.93 -6.82 -0.27
CA PRO A 61 -0.38 -6.92 -0.90
C PRO A 61 -1.38 -6.03 -0.16
N LEU A 62 -2.22 -5.30 -0.90
CA LEU A 62 -3.21 -4.41 -0.30
C LEU A 62 -4.26 -5.17 0.52
N LEU A 63 -4.73 -6.30 -0.02
CA LEU A 63 -5.73 -7.13 0.66
C LEU A 63 -5.06 -8.37 1.25
N VAL A 64 -5.33 -8.62 2.53
CA VAL A 64 -4.78 -9.75 3.28
C VAL A 64 -5.89 -10.63 3.86
N LEU A 65 -5.68 -11.95 3.82
CA LEU A 65 -6.72 -12.92 4.19
C LEU A 65 -6.98 -13.01 5.70
N ARG A 66 -6.03 -12.59 6.55
CA ARG A 66 -6.09 -12.77 8.01
C ARG A 66 -5.95 -11.49 8.82
N GLY A 67 -6.07 -10.33 8.20
CA GLY A 67 -5.97 -9.04 8.91
C GLY A 67 -4.55 -8.62 9.30
N GLU A 68 -3.56 -9.44 9.02
CA GLU A 68 -2.16 -9.16 9.31
C GLU A 68 -1.39 -9.06 8.00
N TRP A 69 -0.71 -7.95 7.81
CA TRP A 69 0.35 -7.90 6.83
C TRP A 69 1.56 -8.62 7.41
N TYR A 70 2.08 -9.61 6.70
CA TYR A 70 3.41 -10.12 6.95
C TYR A 70 4.41 -9.04 6.52
N CYS A 71 4.52 -8.00 7.35
CA CYS A 71 5.41 -6.90 7.08
C CYS A 71 6.85 -7.35 7.30
N SER A 72 7.66 -7.09 6.31
CA SER A 72 9.10 -7.06 6.48
C SER A 72 9.57 -5.83 7.27
N PHE A 73 8.65 -4.96 7.70
CA PHE A 73 8.91 -3.77 8.50
C PHE A 73 8.04 -3.71 9.73
N ILE A 74 8.59 -4.27 10.76
CA ILE A 74 8.27 -3.88 12.11
C ILE A 74 9.18 -2.70 12.39
N THR A 75 8.66 -1.50 12.34
CA THR A 75 9.38 -0.32 12.73
C THR A 75 8.77 0.23 14.01
N GLN A 76 9.65 0.64 14.89
CA GLN A 76 9.26 1.43 16.04
C GLN A 76 9.26 2.87 15.58
N PHE A 77 8.09 3.51 15.63
CA PHE A 77 7.98 4.93 15.36
C PHE A 77 7.85 5.71 16.66
N PRO A 78 8.97 6.16 17.28
CA PRO A 78 8.89 7.07 18.40
C PRO A 78 8.31 8.40 17.92
N ILE A 79 7.12 8.75 18.41
CA ILE A 79 6.38 9.95 18.00
C ILE A 79 6.57 11.02 19.07
N GLU A 80 6.86 12.24 18.65
CA GLU A 80 6.97 13.40 19.52
C GLU A 80 5.71 13.58 20.40
N GLY A 81 5.92 13.74 21.72
CA GLY A 81 4.83 13.92 22.69
C GLY A 81 4.21 12.63 23.22
N ARG A 82 4.73 11.46 22.84
CA ARG A 82 4.39 10.17 23.44
C ARG A 82 5.34 9.88 24.60
N ASN A 83 4.79 9.65 25.81
CA ASN A 83 5.60 9.51 27.01
C ASN A 83 6.31 8.15 27.18
N ASN A 84 5.98 7.14 26.38
CA ASN A 84 6.54 5.80 26.47
C ASN A 84 7.28 5.43 25.19
N VAL A 85 8.55 5.78 25.12
CA VAL A 85 9.46 5.31 24.07
C VAL A 85 9.81 3.81 24.30
N ASP A 86 9.58 3.30 25.52
CA ASP A 86 9.98 1.96 25.93
C ASP A 86 9.00 0.84 25.53
N GLU A 87 7.78 1.14 25.15
CA GLU A 87 6.89 0.16 24.54
C GLU A 87 7.07 0.18 23.01
N ALA A 88 8.08 -0.55 22.60
CA ALA A 88 8.30 -0.91 21.21
C ALA A 88 7.08 -1.69 20.67
N THR A 89 6.08 -0.98 20.18
CA THR A 89 4.99 -1.61 19.44
C THR A 89 5.47 -1.89 18.04
N GLU A 90 5.36 -3.14 17.64
CA GLU A 90 5.52 -3.54 16.26
C GLU A 90 4.47 -2.82 15.41
N ASP A 91 4.91 -1.94 14.55
CA ASP A 91 4.05 -1.12 13.73
C ASP A 91 4.06 -1.61 12.28
N ASN A 92 2.89 -1.88 11.72
CA ASN A 92 2.77 -2.21 10.33
C ASN A 92 3.08 -0.99 9.46
N CYS A 93 4.06 -1.11 8.58
CA CYS A 93 4.41 -0.06 7.63
C CYS A 93 4.32 -0.58 6.20
N ILE A 94 3.60 0.12 5.34
CA ILE A 94 3.50 -0.18 3.92
C ILE A 94 4.11 0.96 3.13
N VAL A 95 5.06 0.63 2.28
CA VAL A 95 5.61 1.58 1.33
C VAL A 95 4.75 1.56 0.07
N VAL A 96 4.34 2.74 -0.37
CA VAL A 96 3.41 2.94 -1.47
C VAL A 96 3.94 3.98 -2.45
N GLN A 97 3.42 3.96 -3.68
CA GLN A 97 3.67 5.03 -4.64
C GLN A 97 2.79 6.26 -4.35
N LYS A 98 3.19 7.41 -4.88
CA LYS A 98 2.53 8.71 -4.66
C LYS A 98 1.05 8.70 -5.06
N ASN A 99 0.69 8.00 -6.14
CA ASN A 99 -0.68 7.91 -6.64
C ASN A 99 -1.57 6.90 -5.90
N PHE A 100 -1.07 6.22 -4.85
CA PHE A 100 -1.80 5.19 -4.11
C PHE A 100 -3.19 5.66 -3.66
N LEU A 101 -3.26 6.83 -3.01
CA LEU A 101 -4.52 7.38 -2.51
C LEU A 101 -5.56 7.57 -3.63
N SER A 102 -5.17 8.27 -4.71
CA SER A 102 -6.05 8.55 -5.85
C SER A 102 -6.38 7.29 -6.64
N PHE A 103 -5.43 6.37 -6.76
CA PHE A 103 -5.62 5.11 -7.47
C PHE A 103 -6.76 4.29 -6.85
N PHE A 104 -6.81 4.15 -5.54
CA PHE A 104 -7.84 3.41 -4.84
C PHE A 104 -9.03 4.26 -4.37
N GLY A 105 -9.07 5.56 -4.71
CA GLY A 105 -10.17 6.46 -4.35
C GLY A 105 -10.34 6.65 -2.84
N MET A 106 -9.28 6.44 -2.08
CA MET A 106 -9.29 6.58 -0.61
C MET A 106 -9.38 8.05 -0.19
N LYS A 107 -9.77 8.30 1.06
CA LYS A 107 -10.01 9.66 1.57
C LYS A 107 -9.21 9.92 2.83
N MET A 108 -8.57 11.08 2.87
CA MET A 108 -7.99 11.59 4.11
C MET A 108 -9.09 11.96 5.10
N LYS A 109 -8.83 11.76 6.39
CA LYS A 109 -9.64 12.25 7.49
C LYS A 109 -9.14 13.61 7.97
N GLU A 110 -7.81 13.74 8.07
CA GLU A 110 -7.12 14.92 8.57
C GLU A 110 -5.78 15.08 7.85
N GLY A 111 -5.33 16.33 7.70
CA GLY A 111 -4.04 16.63 7.07
C GLY A 111 -4.00 16.33 5.58
N GLU A 112 -2.81 16.06 5.09
CA GLU A 112 -2.53 15.86 3.67
C GLU A 112 -1.90 14.50 3.38
N TRP A 113 -2.14 14.00 2.16
CA TRP A 113 -1.42 12.84 1.66
C TRP A 113 0.05 13.19 1.46
N ILE A 114 0.88 12.17 1.51
CA ILE A 114 2.33 12.23 1.39
C ILE A 114 2.76 13.14 0.24
N GLN A 115 3.53 14.19 0.56
CA GLN A 115 4.11 15.14 -0.39
C GLN A 115 5.62 14.92 -0.47
N ASP A 116 6.16 15.03 -1.69
CA ASP A 116 7.59 14.94 -1.93
C ASP A 116 8.21 16.35 -1.81
N GLN A 117 8.45 16.81 -0.57
CA GLN A 117 8.94 18.15 -0.27
C GLN A 117 10.23 18.18 0.56
N GLY A 118 11.09 17.18 0.40
CA GLY A 118 12.36 17.12 1.15
C GLY A 118 12.22 16.66 2.60
N THR A 119 11.01 16.31 3.04
CA THR A 119 10.72 15.63 4.29
C THR A 119 10.15 14.26 4.01
N ARG A 120 10.49 13.28 4.84
CA ARG A 120 9.86 11.96 4.76
C ARG A 120 8.51 12.04 5.47
N ASP A 121 7.44 12.20 4.71
CA ASP A 121 6.10 12.21 5.26
C ASP A 121 5.58 10.78 5.50
N ILE A 122 4.84 10.61 6.58
CA ILE A 122 4.14 9.37 6.92
C ILE A 122 2.67 9.68 7.17
N VAL A 123 1.81 8.82 6.66
CA VAL A 123 0.37 8.84 6.92
C VAL A 123 -0.01 7.63 7.76
N ILE A 124 -0.87 7.83 8.75
CA ILE A 124 -1.40 6.76 9.59
C ILE A 124 -2.90 6.58 9.34
N ASN A 125 -3.44 5.36 9.49
CA ASN A 125 -4.89 5.14 9.43
C ASN A 125 -5.60 5.61 10.72
N GLU A 126 -6.95 5.78 10.66
CA GLU A 126 -7.75 6.24 11.80
C GLU A 126 -7.63 5.32 13.01
N THR A 127 -7.63 4.01 12.79
CA THR A 127 -7.44 3.03 13.87
C THR A 127 -6.11 3.25 14.57
N GLY A 128 -5.02 3.42 13.84
CA GLY A 128 -3.71 3.70 14.43
C GLY A 128 -3.66 5.03 15.18
N ALA A 129 -4.26 6.08 14.63
CA ALA A 129 -4.35 7.37 15.31
C ALA A 129 -5.09 7.26 16.65
N ARG A 130 -6.17 6.47 16.70
CA ARG A 130 -6.93 6.21 17.92
C ARG A 130 -6.15 5.38 18.94
N GLU A 131 -5.45 4.35 18.50
CA GLU A 131 -4.63 3.49 19.37
C GLU A 131 -3.47 4.25 20.02
N LEU A 132 -2.89 5.20 19.30
CA LEU A 132 -1.81 6.03 19.83
C LEU A 132 -2.29 7.04 20.87
N ASN A 133 -3.62 7.30 20.95
CA ASN A 133 -4.25 8.17 21.93
C ASN A 133 -3.61 9.57 22.05
N ILE A 134 -3.17 10.14 20.93
CA ILE A 134 -2.64 11.49 20.84
C ILE A 134 -3.73 12.39 20.20
N PRO A 135 -4.09 13.52 20.83
CA PRO A 135 -5.22 14.37 20.36
C PRO A 135 -5.09 14.86 18.93
N SER A 136 -3.88 15.14 18.47
CA SER A 136 -3.59 15.47 17.07
C SER A 136 -2.25 14.87 16.71
N LEU A 137 -2.23 14.08 15.63
CA LEU A 137 -1.01 13.45 15.11
C LEU A 137 -0.41 14.26 13.96
N THR A 138 -1.24 15.05 13.27
CA THR A 138 -0.78 15.82 12.11
C THR A 138 0.26 16.85 12.54
N GLY A 139 1.38 16.85 11.84
CA GLY A 139 2.52 17.72 12.13
C GLY A 139 3.48 17.19 13.21
N ARG A 140 3.16 16.08 13.90
CA ARG A 140 4.08 15.45 14.86
C ARG A 140 5.29 14.87 14.15
N LEU A 141 6.44 15.05 14.77
CA LEU A 141 7.68 14.46 14.28
C LEU A 141 7.78 12.99 14.72
N ILE A 142 8.32 12.18 13.83
CA ILE A 142 8.83 10.86 14.14
C ILE A 142 10.31 11.04 14.45
N LEU A 143 10.70 10.65 15.66
CA LEU A 143 12.08 10.72 16.13
C LEU A 143 12.81 9.50 15.57
N SER A 144 13.26 9.59 14.32
CA SER A 144 13.97 8.54 13.62
C SER A 144 15.45 8.83 13.59
N ASP A 145 16.26 7.78 13.75
CA ASP A 145 17.72 7.82 13.53
C ASP A 145 18.09 7.70 12.05
N ASP A 146 17.09 7.69 11.16
CA ASP A 146 17.31 7.63 9.73
C ASP A 146 18.13 8.84 9.25
N LYS A 147 19.10 8.55 8.41
CA LYS A 147 20.02 9.55 7.87
C LYS A 147 19.98 9.49 6.33
N ASP A 148 20.18 10.64 5.72
CA ASP A 148 20.38 10.74 4.29
C ASP A 148 21.78 10.22 3.86
N SER A 149 22.06 10.26 2.56
CA SER A 149 23.34 9.84 2.00
C SER A 149 24.54 10.67 2.50
N GLU A 150 24.30 11.84 3.07
CA GLU A 150 25.29 12.77 3.63
C GLU A 150 25.37 12.68 5.16
N ASN A 151 24.71 11.66 5.77
CA ASN A 151 24.66 11.41 7.21
C ASN A 151 23.89 12.47 8.03
N HIS A 152 23.02 13.27 7.40
CA HIS A 152 22.12 14.19 8.08
C HIS A 152 20.82 13.47 8.48
N ALA A 153 20.27 13.83 9.66
CA ALA A 153 18.98 13.31 10.09
C ALA A 153 17.87 13.70 9.10
N VAL A 154 17.10 12.72 8.64
CA VAL A 154 15.96 12.98 7.74
C VAL A 154 14.75 13.35 8.58
N PRO A 155 14.25 14.59 8.51
CA PRO A 155 13.05 14.97 9.23
C PRO A 155 11.87 14.16 8.71
N THR A 156 11.24 13.40 9.61
CA THR A 156 10.08 12.57 9.32
C THR A 156 8.90 13.09 10.13
N ARG A 157 7.76 13.30 9.51
CA ARG A 157 6.57 13.81 10.19
C ARG A 157 5.32 13.04 9.78
N ILE A 158 4.33 13.04 10.64
CA ILE A 158 2.98 12.56 10.30
C ILE A 158 2.27 13.68 9.54
N SER A 159 2.09 13.52 8.24
CA SER A 159 1.43 14.51 7.38
C SER A 159 -0.09 14.44 7.43
N GLY A 160 -0.65 13.28 7.79
CA GLY A 160 -2.08 13.12 7.82
C GLY A 160 -2.59 11.81 8.38
N ILE A 161 -3.90 11.75 8.52
CA ILE A 161 -4.66 10.57 8.96
C ILE A 161 -5.54 10.13 7.80
N LEU A 162 -5.34 8.89 7.33
CA LEU A 162 -6.16 8.24 6.33
C LEU A 162 -7.40 7.64 6.98
N ARG A 163 -8.58 7.78 6.36
CA ARG A 163 -9.76 7.05 6.81
C ARG A 163 -9.51 5.55 6.75
N ASP A 164 -10.07 4.84 7.72
CA ASP A 164 -9.99 3.38 7.73
C ASP A 164 -10.63 2.81 6.45
N PHE A 165 -10.04 1.76 5.94
CA PHE A 165 -10.55 0.98 4.83
C PHE A 165 -10.39 -0.51 5.13
N TYR A 166 -11.24 -1.34 4.53
CA TYR A 166 -11.21 -2.77 4.79
C TYR A 166 -10.21 -3.46 3.87
N TYR A 167 -9.02 -3.71 4.39
CA TYR A 167 -7.96 -4.47 3.74
C TYR A 167 -7.96 -5.97 4.10
N CYS A 168 -8.85 -6.39 4.99
CA CYS A 168 -9.05 -7.77 5.40
C CYS A 168 -10.55 -8.07 5.53
N PRO A 169 -10.95 -9.35 5.61
CA PRO A 169 -12.33 -9.71 5.86
C PRO A 169 -12.87 -9.05 7.14
N MET A 170 -14.09 -8.55 7.09
CA MET A 170 -14.71 -7.75 8.15
C MET A 170 -14.78 -8.41 9.53
N GLN A 171 -14.59 -9.72 9.62
CA GLN A 171 -14.51 -10.42 10.91
C GLN A 171 -13.19 -10.17 11.66
N TYR A 172 -12.20 -9.62 11.01
CA TYR A 172 -10.92 -9.26 11.63
C TYR A 172 -10.89 -7.77 11.96
N PRO A 173 -10.36 -7.40 13.13
CA PRO A 173 -10.18 -5.98 13.46
C PRO A 173 -9.14 -5.36 12.55
N LEU A 174 -9.34 -4.09 12.22
CA LEU A 174 -8.30 -3.29 11.58
C LEU A 174 -7.20 -2.99 12.59
N SER A 175 -5.97 -3.03 12.15
CA SER A 175 -4.79 -2.68 12.96
C SER A 175 -4.25 -1.30 12.61
N LYS A 176 -3.32 -0.83 13.42
CA LYS A 176 -2.52 0.35 13.16
C LYS A 176 -1.62 0.13 11.95
N VAL A 177 -1.66 1.07 11.01
CA VAL A 177 -0.87 1.01 9.77
C VAL A 177 -0.28 2.37 9.46
N PHE A 178 1.01 2.39 9.16
CA PHE A 178 1.71 3.54 8.62
C PHE A 178 1.92 3.37 7.12
N PHE A 179 1.74 4.45 6.39
CA PHE A 179 2.01 4.52 4.96
C PHE A 179 3.19 5.45 4.72
N MET A 180 4.18 4.95 4.00
CA MET A 180 5.36 5.71 3.62
C MET A 180 5.44 5.77 2.10
N TYR A 181 5.93 6.88 1.58
CA TYR A 181 6.28 6.99 0.17
C TYR A 181 7.76 6.72 -0.04
N GLN A 182 8.05 5.94 -1.07
CA GLN A 182 9.37 5.90 -1.68
C GLN A 182 9.22 6.00 -3.19
N ASN A 183 10.16 6.67 -3.85
CA ASN A 183 10.25 6.58 -5.30
C ASN A 183 10.85 5.22 -5.70
N ASN A 184 10.70 4.84 -6.97
CA ASN A 184 11.13 3.53 -7.44
C ASN A 184 12.63 3.27 -7.27
N ALA A 185 13.46 4.31 -7.41
CA ALA A 185 14.91 4.19 -7.29
C ALA A 185 15.35 3.95 -5.84
N ASP A 186 14.70 4.59 -4.87
CA ASP A 186 14.98 4.36 -3.45
C ASP A 186 14.41 3.02 -2.98
N ALA A 187 13.24 2.63 -3.45
CA ALA A 187 12.67 1.31 -3.19
C ALA A 187 13.55 0.18 -3.75
N ALA A 188 14.30 0.43 -4.83
CA ALA A 188 15.22 -0.54 -5.42
C ALA A 188 16.49 -0.78 -4.57
N ARG A 189 16.78 0.09 -3.59
CA ARG A 189 18.01 0.01 -2.77
C ARG A 189 17.80 -0.80 -1.48
N GLY A 190 17.35 -2.03 -1.59
CA GLY A 190 17.19 -2.85 -0.38
C GLY A 190 16.15 -3.95 -0.51
N TYR A 191 15.83 -4.56 0.63
CA TYR A 191 14.84 -5.63 0.74
C TYR A 191 13.40 -5.16 0.47
N ASN A 192 13.20 -3.87 0.20
CA ASN A 192 11.92 -3.17 0.25
C ASN A 192 11.44 -2.71 -1.11
N GLY A 193 11.86 -3.39 -2.16
CA GLY A 193 11.38 -3.13 -3.51
C GLY A 193 9.86 -3.31 -3.64
N PHE A 194 9.26 -2.55 -4.53
CA PHE A 194 7.86 -2.77 -4.89
C PHE A 194 7.71 -4.16 -5.51
N ARG A 195 6.83 -4.94 -4.91
CA ARG A 195 6.56 -6.31 -5.36
C ARG A 195 5.17 -6.47 -5.96
N TYR A 196 4.19 -5.78 -5.38
CA TYR A 196 2.78 -5.89 -5.76
C TYR A 196 2.39 -4.68 -6.59
N PHE A 197 2.04 -4.92 -7.84
CA PHE A 197 1.63 -3.91 -8.81
C PHE A 197 0.13 -4.03 -9.02
N TYR A 198 -0.53 -2.89 -9.10
CA TYR A 198 -1.96 -2.83 -9.33
C TYR A 198 -2.21 -2.06 -10.62
N ILE A 199 -3.00 -2.65 -11.49
CA ILE A 199 -3.45 -2.02 -12.73
C ILE A 199 -4.95 -1.75 -12.66
N LYS A 200 -5.34 -0.54 -13.00
CA LYS A 200 -6.74 -0.19 -13.24
C LYS A 200 -7.01 -0.33 -14.72
N VAL A 201 -7.96 -1.16 -15.08
CA VAL A 201 -8.24 -1.46 -16.49
C VAL A 201 -9.58 -0.88 -16.93
N HIS A 202 -9.63 -0.42 -18.17
CA HIS A 202 -10.87 0.04 -18.76
C HIS A 202 -11.86 -1.14 -18.88
N PRO A 203 -13.12 -1.02 -18.38
CA PRO A 203 -14.09 -2.12 -18.34
C PRO A 203 -14.28 -2.84 -19.67
N ASP A 204 -14.38 -2.09 -20.77
CA ASP A 204 -14.63 -2.62 -22.11
C ASP A 204 -13.42 -3.36 -22.71
N ASN A 205 -12.23 -3.15 -22.17
CA ASN A 205 -10.96 -3.66 -22.73
C ASN A 205 -10.19 -4.60 -21.77
N GLU A 206 -10.85 -5.09 -20.73
CA GLU A 206 -10.22 -5.87 -19.66
C GLU A 206 -9.43 -7.08 -20.20
N LYS A 207 -10.01 -7.86 -21.10
CA LYS A 207 -9.33 -9.02 -21.71
C LYS A 207 -8.05 -8.61 -22.45
N GLN A 208 -8.07 -7.50 -23.18
CA GLN A 208 -6.90 -6.99 -23.89
C GLN A 208 -5.84 -6.49 -22.92
N ALA A 209 -6.24 -5.75 -21.89
CA ALA A 209 -5.34 -5.27 -20.84
C ALA A 209 -4.63 -6.41 -20.13
N LEU A 210 -5.35 -7.48 -19.76
CA LEU A 210 -4.78 -8.64 -19.07
C LEU A 210 -3.84 -9.44 -19.97
N GLN A 211 -4.17 -9.63 -21.24
CA GLN A 211 -3.25 -10.28 -22.19
C GLN A 211 -1.96 -9.49 -22.35
N TYR A 212 -2.08 -8.17 -22.42
CA TYR A 212 -0.93 -7.28 -22.47
C TYR A 212 -0.09 -7.36 -21.19
N ALA A 213 -0.72 -7.22 -20.02
CA ALA A 213 -0.05 -7.30 -18.74
C ALA A 213 0.70 -8.62 -18.55
N ARG A 214 0.12 -9.75 -18.99
CA ARG A 214 0.79 -11.06 -18.98
C ARG A 214 2.05 -11.07 -19.84
N ARG A 215 2.00 -10.48 -21.02
CA ARG A 215 3.17 -10.37 -21.90
C ARG A 215 4.27 -9.53 -21.28
N ILE A 216 3.92 -8.38 -20.68
CA ILE A 216 4.91 -7.55 -19.98
C ILE A 216 5.47 -8.28 -18.76
N TYR A 217 4.61 -8.94 -17.97
CA TYR A 217 5.05 -9.75 -16.83
C TYR A 217 6.13 -10.75 -17.24
N SER A 218 5.94 -11.50 -18.32
CA SER A 218 6.90 -12.51 -18.77
C SER A 218 8.26 -11.94 -19.17
N GLN A 219 8.33 -10.67 -19.50
CA GLN A 219 9.60 -9.99 -19.84
C GLN A 219 10.40 -9.57 -18.61
N TYR A 220 9.71 -9.33 -17.48
CA TYR A 220 10.32 -8.80 -16.26
C TYR A 220 10.42 -9.83 -15.14
N SER A 221 9.53 -10.84 -15.09
CA SER A 221 9.64 -11.91 -14.13
C SER A 221 10.83 -12.81 -14.51
N LYS A 222 11.67 -13.12 -13.55
CA LYS A 222 12.80 -14.06 -13.75
C LYS A 222 12.33 -15.52 -13.77
N LYS A 223 11.02 -15.77 -13.70
CA LYS A 223 10.42 -17.12 -13.71
C LYS A 223 9.81 -17.39 -15.08
N GLU A 224 9.94 -18.62 -15.56
CA GLU A 224 9.12 -19.10 -16.67
C GLU A 224 7.64 -18.93 -16.33
N ILE A 225 6.82 -18.65 -17.34
CA ILE A 225 5.36 -18.49 -17.18
C ILE A 225 4.82 -19.83 -16.66
N SER A 226 4.70 -19.95 -15.35
CA SER A 226 3.91 -21.02 -14.74
C SER A 226 2.43 -20.63 -14.81
N GLU A 227 1.54 -21.63 -14.84
CA GLU A 227 0.08 -21.40 -14.74
C GLU A 227 -0.30 -20.67 -13.45
N ASP A 228 0.61 -20.58 -12.47
CA ASP A 228 0.51 -19.87 -11.20
C ASP A 228 0.83 -18.37 -11.26
N MET A 229 0.82 -17.77 -12.44
CA MET A 229 1.00 -16.33 -12.57
C MET A 229 -0.15 -15.60 -11.85
N GLN A 230 0.17 -14.99 -10.71
CA GLN A 230 -0.83 -14.38 -9.85
C GLN A 230 -1.21 -12.98 -10.35
N ILE A 231 -2.02 -12.94 -11.41
CA ILE A 231 -2.84 -11.76 -11.72
C ILE A 231 -4.23 -12.07 -11.19
N ILE A 232 -4.60 -11.44 -10.09
CA ILE A 232 -5.88 -11.65 -9.42
C ILE A 232 -6.69 -10.36 -9.40
N GLN A 233 -8.00 -10.49 -9.62
CA GLN A 233 -8.92 -9.37 -9.49
C GLN A 233 -9.13 -9.04 -8.01
N LEU A 234 -9.12 -7.73 -7.70
CA LEU A 234 -9.47 -7.21 -6.39
C LEU A 234 -10.99 -7.05 -6.29
N SER A 235 -11.73 -8.10 -6.02
CA SER A 235 -13.20 -8.03 -5.89
C SER A 235 -13.69 -8.63 -4.58
#